data_8cb849550808fc87547b7a844d61ac5d
#
_entry.id   8cb849550808fc87547b7a844d61ac5d
#
_cell.length_a   1.000
_cell.length_b   1.000
_cell.length_c   1.000
_cell.angle_alpha   90.00
_cell.angle_beta   90.00
_cell.angle_gamma   90.00
#
_symmetry.space_group_name_H-M   'P 1'
#
loop_
_entity.id
_entity.type
_entity.pdbx_description
1 polymer ?
#
loop_
_entity_poly.entity_id
_entity_poly.type
_entity_poly.pdbx_seq_one_letter_code
_entity_poly.pdbx_strand_id
1 'polypeptide(L)'
;MKLVVEAPINSLSFGNVSVNFLREMYKKQMDIALFPIGEQADLEAFDKLDQDFLKWLQSSTDNRFKKVDKDTPTLKLWHINGSERRITPRQYLYTFYELDSPTEVEKRLVKLQNKTIFSSSYARKSFKLFDCDNVESIPLGFDCDFHKTDKEYLKDKIHFGLIGKFEK
;
A
#
# COMPACT_ATOMS: atom_id res chain seq x y z
N MET A 1 13.67 -15.13 -0.86
CA MET A 1 13.97 -14.07 0.15
C MET A 1 12.71 -13.89 0.96
N LYS A 2 12.79 -14.06 2.27
CA LYS A 2 11.63 -13.93 3.13
C LYS A 2 11.35 -12.46 3.43
N LEU A 3 10.12 -12.04 3.25
CA LEU A 3 9.65 -10.67 3.48
C LEU A 3 8.44 -10.74 4.43
N VAL A 4 8.38 -9.86 5.39
CA VAL A 4 7.15 -9.60 6.14
C VAL A 4 6.37 -8.53 5.41
N VAL A 5 5.08 -8.77 5.20
CA VAL A 5 4.13 -7.79 4.66
C VAL A 5 3.08 -7.51 5.73
N GLU A 6 2.91 -6.25 6.10
CA GLU A 6 1.87 -5.80 7.03
C GLU A 6 0.97 -4.82 6.29
N ALA A 7 -0.27 -5.21 6.01
CA ALA A 7 -1.14 -4.46 5.13
C ALA A 7 -2.62 -4.73 5.40
N PRO A 8 -3.53 -3.78 5.19
CA PRO A 8 -4.96 -4.04 5.22
C PRO A 8 -5.37 -4.86 3.99
N ILE A 9 -6.38 -5.70 4.16
CA ILE A 9 -6.98 -6.47 3.07
C ILE A 9 -8.48 -6.21 3.12
N ASN A 10 -8.94 -5.24 2.35
CA ASN A 10 -10.34 -4.84 2.29
C ASN A 10 -10.62 -3.99 1.04
N SER A 11 -11.87 -3.60 0.84
CA SER A 11 -12.32 -2.78 -0.29
C SER A 11 -11.91 -1.31 -0.24
N LEU A 12 -11.33 -0.84 0.87
CA LEU A 12 -10.92 0.55 1.01
C LEU A 12 -9.60 0.82 0.27
N SER A 13 -9.23 2.10 0.10
CA SER A 13 -8.11 2.52 -0.76
C SER A 13 -6.80 1.78 -0.49
N PHE A 14 -6.35 1.72 0.76
CA PHE A 14 -5.14 0.97 1.15
C PHE A 14 -5.31 -0.53 0.90
N GLY A 15 -6.47 -1.09 1.21
CA GLY A 15 -6.74 -2.52 1.01
C GLY A 15 -6.72 -2.91 -0.45
N ASN A 16 -7.28 -2.09 -1.34
CA ASN A 16 -7.24 -2.33 -2.77
C ASN A 16 -5.79 -2.31 -3.31
N VAL A 17 -4.99 -1.33 -2.89
CA VAL A 17 -3.58 -1.28 -3.25
C VAL A 17 -2.84 -2.51 -2.71
N SER A 18 -3.10 -2.91 -1.47
CA SER A 18 -2.48 -4.08 -0.84
C SER A 18 -2.77 -5.37 -1.61
N VAL A 19 -4.02 -5.60 -2.01
CA VAL A 19 -4.39 -6.79 -2.77
C VAL A 19 -3.67 -6.84 -4.12
N ASN A 20 -3.55 -5.70 -4.81
CA ASN A 20 -2.80 -5.63 -6.07
C ASN A 20 -1.29 -5.86 -5.87
N PHE A 21 -0.68 -5.35 -4.80
CA PHE A 21 0.69 -5.70 -4.45
C PHE A 21 0.85 -7.21 -4.17
N LEU A 22 -0.08 -7.80 -3.43
CA LEU A 22 -0.06 -9.23 -3.12
C LEU A 22 -0.23 -10.09 -4.37
N ARG A 23 -1.08 -9.68 -5.33
CA ARG A 23 -1.20 -10.35 -6.63
C ARG A 23 0.13 -10.38 -7.39
N GLU A 24 0.86 -9.27 -7.41
CA GLU A 24 2.18 -9.20 -8.06
C GLU A 24 3.25 -10.02 -7.31
N MET A 25 3.21 -10.05 -5.98
CA MET A 25 4.06 -10.90 -5.17
C MET A 25 3.78 -12.39 -5.43
N TYR A 26 2.50 -12.77 -5.57
CA TYR A 26 2.09 -14.12 -5.95
C TYR A 26 2.61 -14.50 -7.33
N LYS A 27 2.41 -13.67 -8.35
CA LYS A 27 2.95 -13.92 -9.71
C LYS A 27 4.46 -14.12 -9.71
N LYS A 28 5.17 -13.46 -8.80
CA LYS A 28 6.62 -13.62 -8.62
C LYS A 28 6.99 -14.76 -7.67
N GLN A 29 6.02 -15.54 -7.19
CA GLN A 29 6.22 -16.65 -6.26
C GLN A 29 7.04 -16.26 -5.01
N MET A 30 6.80 -15.08 -4.48
CA MET A 30 7.52 -14.58 -3.32
C MET A 30 7.13 -15.35 -2.06
N ASP A 31 8.12 -15.76 -1.27
CA ASP A 31 7.91 -16.32 0.08
C ASP A 31 7.76 -15.17 1.08
N ILE A 32 6.54 -14.96 1.57
CA ILE A 32 6.21 -13.89 2.51
C ILE A 32 5.53 -14.42 3.77
N ALA A 33 5.62 -13.64 4.86
CA ALA A 33 4.75 -13.76 6.02
C ALA A 33 3.80 -12.56 6.02
N LEU A 34 2.50 -12.80 5.85
CA LEU A 34 1.49 -11.74 5.76
C LEU A 34 0.83 -11.51 7.12
N PHE A 35 0.84 -10.26 7.55
CA PHE A 35 0.17 -9.76 8.76
C PHE A 35 -0.94 -8.78 8.34
N PRO A 36 -2.19 -9.24 8.23
CA PRO A 36 -3.30 -8.35 7.93
C PRO A 36 -3.48 -7.28 9.00
N ILE A 37 -3.63 -6.02 8.58
CA ILE A 37 -4.03 -4.92 9.46
C ILE A 37 -5.56 -4.93 9.53
N GLY A 38 -6.11 -5.03 10.73
CA GLY A 38 -7.53 -5.23 10.99
C GLY A 38 -7.83 -6.64 11.47
N GLU A 39 -9.08 -6.89 11.82
CA GLU A 39 -9.47 -8.17 12.43
C GLU A 39 -9.60 -9.30 11.41
N GLN A 40 -10.02 -8.97 10.19
CA GLN A 40 -10.25 -9.94 9.12
C GLN A 40 -9.84 -9.40 7.75
N ALA A 41 -9.44 -10.31 6.87
CA ALA A 41 -9.29 -10.01 5.46
C ALA A 41 -10.68 -10.06 4.79
N ASP A 42 -11.08 -8.94 4.20
CA ASP A 42 -12.30 -8.82 3.41
C ASP A 42 -11.94 -8.81 1.92
N LEU A 43 -12.27 -9.89 1.25
CA LEU A 43 -12.02 -10.10 -0.17
C LEU A 43 -13.30 -10.00 -1.03
N GLU A 44 -14.46 -9.73 -0.44
CA GLU A 44 -15.76 -9.73 -1.13
C GLU A 44 -15.84 -8.70 -2.26
N ALA A 45 -15.11 -7.58 -2.13
CA ALA A 45 -15.07 -6.54 -3.15
C ALA A 45 -14.17 -6.85 -4.36
N PHE A 46 -13.46 -7.98 -4.33
CA PHE A 46 -12.52 -8.35 -5.39
C PHE A 46 -13.10 -9.48 -6.24
N ASP A 47 -13.68 -9.11 -7.38
CA ASP A 47 -14.19 -10.09 -8.34
C ASP A 47 -13.05 -10.98 -8.91
N LYS A 48 -13.38 -12.24 -9.20
CA LYS A 48 -12.53 -13.17 -9.95
C LYS A 48 -11.14 -13.42 -9.34
N LEU A 49 -11.07 -13.63 -8.04
CA LEU A 49 -9.83 -14.08 -7.40
C LEU A 49 -9.53 -15.53 -7.80
N ASP A 50 -8.32 -15.75 -8.29
CA ASP A 50 -7.82 -17.07 -8.60
C ASP A 50 -7.71 -17.93 -7.33
N GLN A 51 -8.16 -19.19 -7.40
CA GLN A 51 -8.12 -20.13 -6.29
C GLN A 51 -6.70 -20.42 -5.79
N ASP A 52 -5.72 -20.44 -6.70
CA ASP A 52 -4.33 -20.66 -6.31
C ASP A 52 -3.72 -19.43 -5.65
N PHE A 53 -4.15 -18.23 -6.05
CA PHE A 53 -3.83 -17.00 -5.32
C PHE A 53 -4.42 -17.02 -3.91
N LEU A 54 -5.66 -17.46 -3.73
CA LEU A 54 -6.28 -17.56 -2.41
C LEU A 54 -5.54 -18.57 -1.49
N LYS A 55 -5.13 -19.72 -2.02
CA LYS A 55 -4.31 -20.69 -1.28
C LYS A 55 -2.95 -20.11 -0.89
N TRP A 56 -2.31 -19.40 -1.81
CA TRP A 56 -1.04 -18.72 -1.53
C TRP A 56 -1.23 -17.63 -0.45
N LEU A 57 -2.30 -16.85 -0.52
CA LEU A 57 -2.63 -15.82 0.46
C LEU A 57 -2.84 -16.43 1.85
N GLN A 58 -3.60 -17.52 1.94
CA GLN A 58 -3.80 -18.26 3.19
C GLN A 58 -2.47 -18.79 3.74
N SER A 59 -1.67 -19.46 2.92
CA SER A 59 -0.36 -19.96 3.31
C SER A 59 0.58 -18.84 3.78
N SER A 60 0.55 -17.69 3.09
CA SER A 60 1.32 -16.50 3.48
C SER A 60 0.87 -15.94 4.83
N THR A 61 -0.43 -15.98 5.11
CA THR A 61 -0.99 -15.56 6.41
C THR A 61 -0.60 -16.54 7.51
N ASP A 62 -0.62 -17.85 7.23
CA ASP A 62 -0.20 -18.87 8.19
C ASP A 62 1.30 -18.78 8.52
N ASN A 63 2.11 -18.28 7.60
CA ASN A 63 3.55 -18.05 7.83
C ASN A 63 3.81 -17.05 8.97
N ARG A 64 2.86 -16.20 9.37
CA ARG A 64 2.98 -15.29 10.53
C ARG A 64 3.21 -16.03 11.86
N PHE A 65 2.75 -17.27 11.96
CA PHE A 65 2.93 -18.10 13.15
C PHE A 65 4.29 -18.81 13.17
N LYS A 66 5.04 -18.78 12.08
CA LYS A 66 6.42 -19.29 12.04
C LYS A 66 7.35 -18.22 12.60
N LYS A 67 8.49 -18.68 13.14
CA LYS A 67 9.52 -17.75 13.63
C LYS A 67 10.00 -16.84 12.49
N VAL A 68 9.76 -15.54 12.65
CA VAL A 68 10.29 -14.49 11.76
C VAL A 68 11.63 -14.04 12.32
N ASP A 69 12.65 -14.01 11.47
CA ASP A 69 13.97 -13.49 11.84
C ASP A 69 13.87 -11.96 12.02
N LYS A 70 14.52 -11.44 13.06
CA LYS A 70 14.59 -9.99 13.35
C LYS A 70 15.19 -9.17 12.19
N ASP A 71 16.03 -9.79 11.38
CA ASP A 71 16.67 -9.15 10.22
C ASP A 71 15.81 -9.22 8.95
N THR A 72 14.67 -9.95 8.99
CA THR A 72 13.71 -9.99 7.88
C THR A 72 13.11 -8.59 7.68
N PRO A 73 13.15 -8.02 6.46
CA PRO A 73 12.53 -6.73 6.20
C PRO A 73 11.00 -6.82 6.31
N THR A 74 10.38 -5.77 6.83
CA THR A 74 8.93 -5.58 6.82
C THR A 74 8.57 -4.50 5.82
N LEU A 75 7.69 -4.80 4.88
CA LEU A 75 6.96 -3.82 4.08
C LEU A 75 5.59 -3.57 4.75
N LYS A 76 5.38 -2.36 5.22
CA LYS A 76 4.12 -1.94 5.81
C LYS A 76 3.40 -1.00 4.85
N LEU A 77 2.15 -1.33 4.49
CA LEU A 77 1.25 -0.47 3.72
C LEU A 77 0.23 0.11 4.69
N TRP A 78 0.46 1.32 5.14
CA TRP A 78 -0.41 1.97 6.12
C TRP A 78 -0.20 3.47 6.16
N HIS A 79 -1.03 4.15 6.95
CA HIS A 79 -0.85 5.56 7.28
C HIS A 79 0.46 5.80 8.04
N ILE A 80 0.96 7.02 8.00
CA ILE A 80 2.13 7.43 8.79
C ILE A 80 1.82 7.23 10.28
N ASN A 81 0.66 7.70 10.73
CA ASN A 81 0.17 7.47 12.08
C ASN A 81 -0.18 5.98 12.26
N GLY A 82 0.36 5.35 13.28
CA GLY A 82 0.26 3.91 13.51
C GLY A 82 1.41 3.09 12.88
N SER A 83 2.35 3.75 12.17
CA SER A 83 3.53 3.08 11.62
C SER A 83 4.66 2.83 12.65
N GLU A 84 4.51 3.34 13.85
CA GLU A 84 5.43 3.09 14.97
C GLU A 84 5.41 1.63 15.44
N ARG A 85 4.29 0.94 15.26
CA ARG A 85 4.21 -0.51 15.54
C ARG A 85 4.96 -1.28 14.48
N ARG A 86 5.90 -2.12 14.89
CA ARG A 86 6.77 -2.87 14.00
C ARG A 86 6.72 -4.35 14.31
N ILE A 87 6.69 -5.16 13.27
CA ILE A 87 6.84 -6.62 13.39
C ILE A 87 8.32 -6.98 13.47
N THR A 88 9.14 -6.33 12.65
CA THR A 88 10.60 -6.43 12.73
C THR A 88 11.24 -5.04 12.84
N PRO A 89 12.47 -4.94 13.37
CA PRO A 89 13.16 -3.64 13.44
C PRO A 89 13.38 -2.97 12.08
N ARG A 90 13.50 -3.77 11.01
CA ARG A 90 13.77 -3.28 9.66
C ARG A 90 12.49 -3.05 8.88
N GLN A 91 11.86 -1.87 9.06
CA GLN A 91 10.58 -1.54 8.45
C GLN A 91 10.71 -0.51 7.34
N TYR A 92 10.03 -0.79 6.23
CA TYR A 92 9.79 0.08 5.07
C TYR A 92 8.31 0.41 5.03
N LEU A 93 7.97 1.69 5.06
CA LEU A 93 6.59 2.15 5.01
C LEU A 93 6.24 2.60 3.60
N TYR A 94 5.18 2.04 3.01
CA TYR A 94 4.54 2.57 1.82
C TYR A 94 3.25 3.27 2.24
N THR A 95 3.08 4.55 1.86
CA THR A 95 1.99 5.38 2.36
C THR A 95 1.51 6.42 1.36
N PHE A 96 0.32 6.95 1.63
CA PHE A 96 -0.24 8.13 0.96
C PHE A 96 -0.15 9.33 1.90
N TYR A 97 0.07 10.51 1.32
CA TYR A 97 0.05 11.76 2.05
C TYR A 97 -0.47 12.86 1.12
N GLU A 98 -1.51 13.56 1.55
CA GLU A 98 -2.28 14.48 0.73
C GLU A 98 -2.19 15.93 1.21
N LEU A 99 -1.53 16.15 2.37
CA LEU A 99 -1.37 17.47 2.96
C LEU A 99 -0.04 18.10 2.55
N ASP A 100 0.07 19.41 2.69
CA ASP A 100 1.27 20.18 2.38
C ASP A 100 2.19 20.41 3.60
N SER A 101 1.64 20.28 4.80
CA SER A 101 2.34 20.59 6.05
C SER A 101 2.27 19.42 7.04
N PRO A 102 3.29 18.57 7.05
CA PRO A 102 3.35 17.46 8.00
C PRO A 102 3.54 17.96 9.43
N THR A 103 2.81 17.33 10.35
CA THR A 103 2.93 17.57 11.79
C THR A 103 4.28 17.08 12.31
N GLU A 104 4.70 17.56 13.49
CA GLU A 104 5.93 17.09 14.14
C GLU A 104 5.90 15.58 14.45
N VAL A 105 4.73 15.03 14.75
CA VAL A 105 4.54 13.59 14.97
C VAL A 105 4.80 12.81 13.67
N GLU A 106 4.21 13.23 12.58
CA GLU A 106 4.39 12.58 11.26
C GLU A 106 5.85 12.63 10.81
N LYS A 107 6.53 13.78 10.97
CA LYS A 107 7.95 13.91 10.65
C LYS A 107 8.80 12.92 11.46
N ARG A 108 8.54 12.80 12.77
CA ARG A 108 9.26 11.85 13.63
C ARG A 108 8.99 10.41 13.22
N LEU A 109 7.74 10.06 12.93
CA LEU A 109 7.36 8.71 12.49
C LEU A 109 8.01 8.34 11.16
N VAL A 110 8.08 9.26 10.21
CA VAL A 110 8.79 9.07 8.94
C VAL A 110 10.29 8.89 9.17
N LYS A 111 10.91 9.72 9.97
CA LYS A 111 12.37 9.61 10.31
C LYS A 111 12.72 8.30 11.01
N LEU A 112 11.79 7.70 11.74
CA LEU A 112 11.99 6.41 12.40
C LEU A 112 12.03 5.22 11.44
N GLN A 113 11.44 5.32 10.24
CA GLN A 113 11.43 4.23 9.27
C GLN A 113 12.83 4.01 8.67
N ASN A 114 13.12 2.78 8.23
CA ASN A 114 14.30 2.53 7.40
C ASN A 114 14.19 3.29 6.08
N LYS A 115 12.98 3.32 5.51
CA LYS A 115 12.60 4.18 4.39
C LYS A 115 11.10 4.36 4.38
N THR A 116 10.64 5.57 4.08
CA THR A 116 9.24 5.85 3.76
C THR A 116 9.10 6.09 2.26
N ILE A 117 8.19 5.37 1.64
CA ILE A 117 7.91 5.41 0.21
C ILE A 117 6.52 6.01 0.05
N PHE A 118 6.46 7.18 -0.57
CA PHE A 118 5.21 7.85 -0.89
C PHE A 118 4.70 7.47 -2.28
N SER A 119 3.39 7.41 -2.45
CA SER A 119 2.78 7.19 -3.77
C SER A 119 2.91 8.40 -4.70
N SER A 120 3.32 9.56 -4.20
CA SER A 120 3.48 10.78 -5.00
C SER A 120 4.82 11.47 -4.75
N SER A 121 5.33 12.09 -5.81
CA SER A 121 6.54 12.93 -5.72
C SER A 121 6.28 14.22 -4.92
N TYR A 122 5.03 14.69 -4.87
CA TYR A 122 4.62 15.83 -4.06
C TYR A 122 4.82 15.54 -2.57
N ALA A 123 4.25 14.45 -2.06
CA ALA A 123 4.40 14.03 -0.67
C ALA A 123 5.89 13.86 -0.28
N ARG A 124 6.69 13.21 -1.17
CA ARG A 124 8.13 13.10 -0.95
C ARG A 124 8.79 14.48 -0.81
N LYS A 125 8.46 15.43 -1.69
CA LYS A 125 9.02 16.79 -1.64
C LYS A 125 8.62 17.50 -0.34
N SER A 126 7.35 17.39 0.08
CA SER A 126 6.86 18.01 1.32
C SER A 126 7.67 17.54 2.54
N PHE A 127 7.95 16.24 2.67
CA PHE A 127 8.76 15.74 3.77
C PHE A 127 10.25 16.08 3.65
N LYS A 128 10.80 16.16 2.44
CA LYS A 128 12.19 16.59 2.20
C LYS A 128 12.45 18.01 2.71
N LEU A 129 11.47 18.92 2.64
CA LEU A 129 11.58 20.29 3.16
C LEU A 129 11.76 20.34 4.69
N PHE A 130 11.50 19.24 5.40
CA PHE A 130 11.63 19.11 6.85
C PHE A 130 12.72 18.11 7.28
N ASP A 131 13.77 17.99 6.49
CA ASP A 131 14.94 17.13 6.76
C ASP A 131 14.60 15.65 6.98
N CYS A 132 13.60 15.15 6.28
CA CYS A 132 13.32 13.72 6.20
C CYS A 132 14.07 13.12 5.00
N ASP A 133 15.29 12.62 5.23
CA ASP A 133 16.16 12.14 4.13
C ASP A 133 15.87 10.72 3.69
N ASN A 134 15.23 9.94 4.53
CA ASN A 134 14.87 8.53 4.28
C ASN A 134 13.57 8.37 3.49
N VAL A 135 13.23 9.33 2.62
CA VAL A 135 11.99 9.32 1.83
C VAL A 135 12.22 9.13 0.34
N GLU A 136 11.38 8.31 -0.26
CA GLU A 136 11.34 8.07 -1.70
C GLU A 136 9.92 8.22 -2.24
N SER A 137 9.76 8.20 -3.56
CA SER A 137 8.45 8.13 -4.19
C SER A 137 8.40 7.06 -5.26
N ILE A 138 7.40 6.18 -5.16
CA ILE A 138 7.07 5.18 -6.17
C ILE A 138 5.58 5.32 -6.44
N PRO A 139 5.18 5.79 -7.63
CA PRO A 139 3.77 5.98 -7.96
C PRO A 139 3.05 4.64 -8.02
N LEU A 140 1.74 4.68 -7.80
CA LEU A 140 0.88 3.53 -8.08
C LEU A 140 0.88 3.24 -9.59
N GLY A 141 0.86 1.96 -9.92
CA GLY A 141 0.62 1.49 -11.27
C GLY A 141 -0.88 1.45 -11.61
N PHE A 142 -1.17 1.11 -12.84
CA PHE A 142 -2.52 0.78 -13.27
C PHE A 142 -2.75 -0.72 -13.18
N ASP A 143 -3.98 -1.10 -12.89
CA ASP A 143 -4.41 -2.48 -13.02
C ASP A 143 -4.34 -2.88 -14.50
N CYS A 144 -3.88 -4.11 -14.78
CA CYS A 144 -3.78 -4.63 -16.14
C CYS A 144 -5.16 -4.77 -16.83
N ASP A 145 -6.24 -4.72 -16.05
CA ASP A 145 -7.62 -4.76 -16.57
C ASP A 145 -8.10 -3.40 -17.12
N PHE A 146 -7.34 -2.33 -16.90
CA PHE A 146 -7.63 -1.03 -17.51
C PHE A 146 -7.07 -0.94 -18.92
N HIS A 147 -7.96 -0.95 -19.87
CA HIS A 147 -7.62 -0.76 -21.29
C HIS A 147 -7.95 0.67 -21.72
N LYS A 148 -7.02 1.27 -22.47
CA LYS A 148 -7.30 2.52 -23.16
C LYS A 148 -8.34 2.27 -24.24
N THR A 149 -9.50 2.91 -24.13
CA THR A 149 -10.50 2.94 -25.20
C THR A 149 -10.38 4.25 -25.96
N ASP A 150 -10.54 4.17 -27.29
CA ASP A 150 -10.70 5.38 -28.09
C ASP A 150 -12.03 6.04 -27.73
N LYS A 151 -11.97 7.30 -27.34
CA LYS A 151 -13.16 8.07 -26.99
C LYS A 151 -13.54 8.96 -28.16
N GLU A 152 -14.76 8.83 -28.62
CA GLU A 152 -15.38 9.87 -29.46
C GLU A 152 -15.90 10.97 -28.54
N TYR A 153 -15.34 12.17 -28.68
CA TYR A 153 -15.85 13.32 -27.98
C TYR A 153 -17.05 13.89 -28.72
N LEU A 154 -18.15 14.12 -28.02
CA LEU A 154 -19.30 14.82 -28.56
C LEU A 154 -18.86 16.25 -28.95
N LYS A 155 -18.89 16.56 -30.23
CA LYS A 155 -18.38 17.84 -30.78
C LYS A 155 -19.15 19.06 -30.32
N ASP A 156 -20.42 18.88 -29.92
CA ASP A 156 -21.36 19.95 -29.65
C ASP A 156 -21.61 20.22 -28.14
N LYS A 157 -20.99 19.44 -27.24
CA LYS A 157 -21.21 19.54 -25.78
C LYS A 157 -19.92 19.30 -24.99
N ILE A 158 -19.72 20.11 -23.98
CA ILE A 158 -18.67 19.87 -22.96
C ILE A 158 -19.30 19.07 -21.82
N HIS A 159 -18.74 17.90 -21.53
CA HIS A 159 -19.14 17.07 -20.41
C HIS A 159 -18.14 17.24 -19.26
N PHE A 160 -18.63 17.73 -18.12
CA PHE A 160 -17.87 17.77 -16.88
C PHE A 160 -18.24 16.56 -16.04
N GLY A 161 -17.24 15.79 -15.63
CA GLY A 161 -17.41 14.68 -14.69
C GLY A 161 -16.74 15.02 -13.36
N LEU A 162 -17.45 14.80 -12.25
CA LEU A 162 -16.91 14.86 -10.89
C LEU A 162 -17.05 13.48 -10.27
N ILE A 163 -15.92 12.90 -9.86
CA ILE A 163 -15.88 11.62 -9.15
C ILE A 163 -15.26 11.88 -7.80
N GLY A 164 -15.99 11.60 -6.73
CA GLY A 164 -15.50 11.82 -5.37
C GLY A 164 -16.45 11.29 -4.32
N LYS A 165 -15.97 11.26 -3.09
CA LYS A 165 -16.77 10.98 -1.91
C LYS A 165 -17.22 12.31 -1.31
N PHE A 166 -18.52 12.46 -1.11
CA PHE A 166 -19.06 13.59 -0.36
C PHE A 166 -19.06 13.23 1.13
N GLU A 167 -18.24 13.91 1.89
CA GLU A 167 -18.23 13.81 3.35
C GLU A 167 -18.95 15.02 3.93
N LYS A 168 -19.78 14.80 4.96
CA LYS A 168 -20.48 15.87 5.69
C LYS A 168 -19.55 16.47 6.72
#